data_acc1b9710d55bf37444ede50a1448dfc
#
_entry.id   acc1b9710d55bf37444ede50a1448dfc
#
_cell.length_a   1.000
_cell.length_b   1.000
_cell.length_c   1.000
_cell.angle_alpha   90.00
_cell.angle_beta   90.00
_cell.angle_gamma   90.00
#
_symmetry.space_group_name_H-M   'P 1'
#
loop_
_entity.id
_entity.type
_entity.pdbx_description
1 polymer ?
#
loop_
_entity_poly.entity_id
_entity_poly.type
_entity_poly.pdbx_seq_one_letter_code
_entity_poly.pdbx_strand_id
1 'polypeptide(L)'
;MIRNRNHSLPLRAAALFLCAVLLIPQVSLAAKTQNNTVSDVRVLLTRLNLADEAWMTLEGRYLARGADGMEVLLPPGAQITVLLRKGKLILFHDGLSLTAGKELSLLRRQDGDIEPGIRFNLQAGVYPGDLKLTVKDGAIQPILTLPLESYLQGVVPYEMSDSFPLEALKAQAVCARTYVLSKMNPSAEWDVVDNTNDQAFKGTPDNSVNSSQAVEETSGLVLTWNNKLITAWYSASNGGQTELPGNIWKGDNIPGCFAMTDDPWDVQNPDSTVRTAVLQKSRPELSAGFLRLIREALAKLKELDDFRLGADDLFRVDAIRAVQLTTPRYKEPSRLMTEMELTVSVSAVLKEGRTRPAGDEDELDISDVLDPARTAAPETPAPEGEKAAELISAGTHTVRLPLFPDAVFLLGLSVYGADNEIITVTENEADFTLTAGRYGHGVGMSQRGAQHQASEGKKKYTEILAFYYPGAKLKRYSGEAAPLPTPDPVLGNTPGPMPTATPRPTLMPVTETVPEGAWMATVENIDDDSTLNLREKPSAGSKVLRRLYKHQHLIVLEEAEVTGWVRVKTDVCEGYVMASFLQKTE
;
A
#
# COMPACT_ATOMS: atom_id res chain seq x y z
N MET A 1 22.96 49.21 -96.88
CA MET A 1 23.81 48.05 -97.27
C MET A 1 24.17 47.31 -95.96
N ILE A 2 23.56 46.13 -95.72
CA ILE A 2 24.23 44.84 -95.47
C ILE A 2 24.89 44.79 -94.07
N ARG A 3 24.69 43.86 -93.19
CA ARG A 3 24.41 42.40 -93.26
C ARG A 3 24.01 41.90 -91.86
N ASN A 4 23.00 41.06 -91.79
CA ASN A 4 22.70 40.14 -90.72
C ASN A 4 23.91 39.28 -90.33
N ARG A 5 24.10 39.03 -89.00
CA ARG A 5 24.65 37.77 -88.50
C ARG A 5 23.94 37.33 -87.23
N ASN A 6 23.15 36.32 -87.38
CA ASN A 6 22.66 35.44 -86.33
C ASN A 6 23.84 34.78 -85.59
N HIS A 7 23.80 34.83 -84.28
CA HIS A 7 24.56 33.87 -83.47
C HIS A 7 23.56 33.13 -82.58
N SER A 8 23.21 31.94 -82.98
CA SER A 8 22.57 30.93 -82.16
C SER A 8 23.55 30.45 -81.06
N LEU A 9 23.28 30.73 -79.82
CA LEU A 9 23.93 30.09 -78.70
C LEU A 9 23.36 28.68 -78.48
N PRO A 10 24.19 27.67 -78.22
CA PRO A 10 23.74 26.30 -78.26
C PRO A 10 22.97 25.89 -77.03
N LEU A 11 21.88 25.20 -77.28
CA LEU A 11 20.97 24.60 -76.30
C LEU A 11 21.60 23.57 -75.31
N ARG A 12 22.92 23.43 -75.32
CA ARG A 12 23.65 22.48 -74.49
C ARG A 12 24.10 22.98 -73.13
N ALA A 13 24.08 24.27 -72.89
CA ALA A 13 24.45 24.86 -71.60
C ALA A 13 23.28 24.89 -70.56
N ALA A 14 22.03 24.85 -71.00
CA ALA A 14 20.86 24.85 -70.14
C ALA A 14 20.58 23.46 -69.50
N ALA A 15 21.01 22.37 -70.17
CA ALA A 15 20.80 21.02 -69.67
C ALA A 15 21.81 20.61 -68.56
N LEU A 16 22.99 21.26 -68.49
CA LEU A 16 23.99 20.98 -67.43
C LEU A 16 23.70 21.76 -66.15
N PHE A 17 22.95 22.86 -66.18
CA PHE A 17 22.56 23.60 -64.96
C PHE A 17 21.36 23.00 -64.29
N LEU A 18 20.50 22.26 -65.01
CA LEU A 18 19.36 21.57 -64.44
C LEU A 18 19.75 20.23 -63.77
N CYS A 19 20.86 19.61 -64.15
CA CYS A 19 21.36 18.39 -63.52
C CYS A 19 22.21 18.68 -62.26
N ALA A 20 22.76 19.89 -62.08
CA ALA A 20 23.55 20.25 -60.91
C ALA A 20 22.70 20.61 -59.68
N VAL A 21 21.40 20.98 -59.87
CA VAL A 21 20.47 21.32 -58.76
C VAL A 21 19.81 20.05 -58.15
N LEU A 22 19.91 18.88 -58.83
CA LEU A 22 19.33 17.62 -58.32
C LEU A 22 20.35 16.71 -57.59
N LEU A 23 21.56 17.17 -57.33
CA LEU A 23 22.60 16.51 -56.54
C LEU A 23 22.90 17.26 -55.24
N ILE A 24 21.85 17.88 -54.59
CA ILE A 24 21.90 18.14 -53.17
C ILE A 24 21.84 16.77 -52.51
N PRO A 25 22.85 16.31 -51.76
CA PRO A 25 22.70 15.12 -50.97
C PRO A 25 21.47 15.39 -50.09
N GLN A 26 20.41 14.63 -50.26
CA GLN A 26 19.45 14.47 -49.22
C GLN A 26 20.24 13.99 -48.01
N VAL A 27 20.65 14.93 -47.16
CA VAL A 27 20.93 14.60 -45.77
C VAL A 27 19.65 14.03 -45.28
N SER A 28 19.52 12.72 -45.46
CA SER A 28 18.57 11.94 -44.68
C SER A 28 18.89 12.34 -43.25
N LEU A 29 18.05 13.22 -42.66
CA LEU A 29 17.92 13.30 -41.23
C LEU A 29 17.37 11.92 -40.87
N ALA A 30 18.28 10.92 -40.81
CA ALA A 30 17.99 9.71 -40.09
C ALA A 30 17.60 10.21 -38.70
N ALA A 31 16.28 10.28 -38.45
CA ALA A 31 15.80 10.24 -37.11
C ALA A 31 16.68 9.17 -36.45
N LYS A 32 17.48 9.56 -35.48
CA LYS A 32 18.11 8.59 -34.59
C LYS A 32 16.97 7.71 -34.16
N THR A 33 16.80 6.58 -34.83
CA THR A 33 16.11 5.45 -34.25
C THR A 33 16.83 5.29 -32.93
N GLN A 34 16.18 5.75 -31.85
CA GLN A 34 16.60 5.37 -30.53
C GLN A 34 16.74 3.86 -30.62
N ASN A 35 17.98 3.39 -30.62
CA ASN A 35 18.25 2.00 -30.34
C ASN A 35 17.47 1.74 -29.05
N ASN A 36 16.47 0.89 -29.08
CA ASN A 36 15.85 0.29 -27.92
C ASN A 36 16.95 -0.44 -27.15
N THR A 37 17.79 0.32 -26.49
CA THR A 37 18.61 -0.20 -25.41
C THR A 37 17.61 -0.58 -24.32
N VAL A 38 17.79 -1.72 -23.70
CA VAL A 38 17.04 -2.41 -22.62
C VAL A 38 16.68 -1.49 -21.43
N SER A 39 16.35 -0.25 -21.65
CA SER A 39 16.29 0.80 -20.64
C SER A 39 14.95 1.51 -20.53
N ASP A 40 13.97 1.24 -21.39
CA ASP A 40 12.65 1.86 -21.31
C ASP A 40 11.69 0.97 -20.53
N VAL A 41 11.02 1.56 -19.54
CA VAL A 41 10.00 0.92 -18.69
C VAL A 41 8.62 1.29 -19.23
N ARG A 42 7.73 0.29 -19.32
CA ARG A 42 6.33 0.49 -19.68
C ARG A 42 5.47 0.42 -18.41
N VAL A 43 4.84 1.53 -18.08
CA VAL A 43 4.07 1.69 -16.84
C VAL A 43 2.59 1.82 -17.18
N LEU A 44 1.76 0.92 -16.66
CA LEU A 44 0.32 1.07 -16.69
C LEU A 44 -0.11 2.06 -15.61
N LEU A 45 -0.67 3.22 -16.01
CA LEU A 45 -1.05 4.30 -15.11
C LEU A 45 -2.47 4.10 -14.55
N THR A 46 -2.62 3.17 -13.62
CA THR A 46 -3.92 2.82 -13.01
C THR A 46 -4.48 3.92 -12.12
N ARG A 47 -3.59 4.70 -11.50
CA ARG A 47 -3.97 5.78 -10.55
C ARG A 47 -4.67 6.96 -11.20
N LEU A 48 -4.46 7.15 -12.50
CA LEU A 48 -5.17 8.19 -13.26
C LEU A 48 -6.67 7.90 -13.36
N ASN A 49 -7.07 6.63 -13.22
CA ASN A 49 -8.47 6.18 -13.25
C ASN A 49 -9.27 6.78 -14.41
N LEU A 50 -8.69 6.74 -15.61
CA LEU A 50 -9.31 7.29 -16.82
C LEU A 50 -10.47 6.39 -17.27
N ALA A 51 -11.70 6.90 -17.18
CA ALA A 51 -12.87 6.19 -17.68
C ALA A 51 -13.06 6.47 -19.19
N ASP A 52 -13.60 7.64 -19.53
CA ASP A 52 -13.90 8.04 -20.89
C ASP A 52 -13.29 9.39 -21.27
N GLU A 53 -12.44 9.95 -20.40
CA GLU A 53 -11.84 11.26 -20.58
C GLU A 53 -10.43 11.33 -20.00
N ALA A 54 -9.53 12.03 -20.70
CA ALA A 54 -8.19 12.36 -20.22
C ALA A 54 -7.85 13.82 -20.57
N TRP A 55 -7.54 14.61 -19.55
CA TRP A 55 -7.14 16.01 -19.70
C TRP A 55 -5.67 16.15 -19.33
N MET A 56 -4.89 16.80 -20.21
CA MET A 56 -3.47 16.95 -19.99
C MET A 56 -2.89 18.20 -20.67
N THR A 57 -1.80 18.69 -20.12
CA THR A 57 -0.94 19.74 -20.70
C THR A 57 0.38 19.11 -21.10
N LEU A 58 0.86 19.43 -22.30
CA LEU A 58 2.12 18.92 -22.83
C LEU A 58 3.24 19.91 -22.54
N GLU A 59 4.28 19.50 -21.82
CA GLU A 59 5.54 20.21 -21.75
C GLU A 59 6.41 19.73 -22.92
N GLY A 60 7.04 20.63 -23.66
CA GLY A 60 7.75 20.24 -24.88
C GLY A 60 6.84 19.83 -26.04
N ARG A 61 7.42 19.28 -27.09
CA ARG A 61 6.72 18.91 -28.33
C ARG A 61 6.35 17.45 -28.35
N TYR A 62 5.14 17.15 -28.86
CA TYR A 62 4.65 15.79 -29.05
C TYR A 62 4.07 15.59 -30.46
N LEU A 63 4.33 14.43 -31.06
CA LEU A 63 3.58 13.96 -32.23
C LEU A 63 2.44 13.08 -31.73
N ALA A 64 1.20 13.53 -31.91
CA ALA A 64 0.03 12.69 -31.69
C ALA A 64 -0.23 11.85 -32.93
N ARG A 65 -0.33 10.51 -32.74
CA ARG A 65 -0.58 9.54 -33.82
C ARG A 65 -1.73 8.63 -33.43
N GLY A 66 -2.76 8.58 -34.27
CA GLY A 66 -3.92 7.71 -34.11
C GLY A 66 -3.82 6.43 -34.96
N ALA A 67 -4.52 5.38 -34.55
CA ALA A 67 -4.60 4.12 -35.30
C ALA A 67 -5.26 4.30 -36.66
N ASP A 68 -6.11 5.31 -36.84
CA ASP A 68 -6.81 5.64 -38.11
C ASP A 68 -5.90 6.46 -39.08
N GLY A 69 -4.59 6.56 -38.81
CA GLY A 69 -3.64 7.30 -39.66
C GLY A 69 -3.59 8.80 -39.39
N MET A 70 -4.28 9.29 -38.33
CA MET A 70 -4.17 10.68 -37.88
C MET A 70 -2.74 10.95 -37.40
N GLU A 71 -2.14 12.05 -37.83
CA GLU A 71 -0.91 12.60 -37.27
C GLU A 71 -1.04 14.12 -37.10
N VAL A 72 -0.64 14.62 -35.93
CA VAL A 72 -0.60 16.06 -35.65
C VAL A 72 0.55 16.38 -34.71
N LEU A 73 1.32 17.42 -35.03
CA LEU A 73 2.37 17.93 -34.16
C LEU A 73 1.75 18.93 -33.17
N LEU A 74 1.91 18.62 -31.88
CA LEU A 74 1.43 19.45 -30.78
C LEU A 74 2.58 20.30 -30.21
N PRO A 75 2.41 21.62 -30.05
CA PRO A 75 3.44 22.50 -29.56
C PRO A 75 3.62 22.37 -28.02
N PRO A 76 4.73 22.90 -27.45
CA PRO A 76 4.87 23.06 -26.02
C PRO A 76 3.71 23.89 -25.44
N GLY A 77 3.23 23.50 -24.27
CA GLY A 77 2.09 24.16 -23.59
C GLY A 77 0.72 23.76 -24.15
N ALA A 78 0.64 22.87 -25.14
CA ALA A 78 -0.63 22.42 -25.68
C ALA A 78 -1.49 21.78 -24.60
N GLN A 79 -2.69 22.31 -24.42
CA GLN A 79 -3.75 21.71 -23.61
C GLN A 79 -4.59 20.83 -24.50
N ILE A 80 -4.68 19.54 -24.16
CA ILE A 80 -5.41 18.57 -24.93
C ILE A 80 -6.42 17.83 -24.05
N THR A 81 -7.53 17.47 -24.67
CA THR A 81 -8.53 16.58 -24.09
C THR A 81 -8.71 15.38 -25.02
N VAL A 82 -8.66 14.19 -24.46
CA VAL A 82 -8.97 12.95 -25.18
C VAL A 82 -10.27 12.38 -24.63
N LEU A 83 -11.28 12.23 -25.50
CA LEU A 83 -12.57 11.66 -25.12
C LEU A 83 -12.77 10.31 -25.80
N LEU A 84 -13.31 9.36 -25.05
CA LEU A 84 -13.79 8.10 -25.59
C LEU A 84 -15.26 8.25 -26.00
N ARG A 85 -15.54 8.15 -27.29
CA ARG A 85 -16.92 8.24 -27.84
C ARG A 85 -17.16 7.11 -28.84
N LYS A 86 -18.20 6.33 -28.60
CA LYS A 86 -18.58 5.19 -29.47
C LYS A 86 -17.42 4.23 -29.77
N GLY A 87 -16.57 3.96 -28.76
CA GLY A 87 -15.43 3.05 -28.85
C GLY A 87 -14.23 3.59 -29.64
N LYS A 88 -14.16 4.92 -29.86
CA LYS A 88 -13.03 5.59 -30.49
C LYS A 88 -12.54 6.74 -29.64
N LEU A 89 -11.24 6.98 -29.64
CA LEU A 89 -10.60 8.14 -29.02
C LEU A 89 -10.70 9.33 -29.96
N ILE A 90 -11.07 10.48 -29.41
CA ILE A 90 -11.14 11.75 -30.12
C ILE A 90 -10.25 12.74 -29.36
N LEU A 91 -9.22 13.26 -30.04
CA LEU A 91 -8.33 14.28 -29.54
C LEU A 91 -8.92 15.67 -29.82
N PHE A 92 -9.00 16.51 -28.81
CA PHE A 92 -9.38 17.94 -28.90
C PHE A 92 -8.19 18.82 -28.56
N HIS A 93 -7.93 19.83 -29.40
CA HIS A 93 -6.90 20.85 -29.20
C HIS A 93 -7.27 22.10 -30.00
N ASP A 94 -7.26 23.27 -29.37
CA ASP A 94 -7.50 24.59 -29.99
C ASP A 94 -8.72 24.63 -30.92
N GLY A 95 -9.85 24.07 -30.47
CA GLY A 95 -11.09 24.02 -31.24
C GLY A 95 -11.13 22.95 -32.34
N LEU A 96 -10.03 22.24 -32.56
CA LEU A 96 -10.00 21.09 -33.47
C LEU A 96 -10.42 19.81 -32.75
N SER A 97 -11.12 18.94 -33.46
CA SER A 97 -11.41 17.57 -33.01
C SER A 97 -10.92 16.57 -34.04
N LEU A 98 -10.09 15.64 -33.62
CA LEU A 98 -9.42 14.65 -34.47
C LEU A 98 -9.72 13.23 -33.99
N THR A 99 -10.28 12.40 -34.84
CA THR A 99 -10.51 10.99 -34.50
C THR A 99 -9.22 10.20 -34.60
N ALA A 100 -8.82 9.54 -33.50
CA ALA A 100 -7.61 8.74 -33.42
C ALA A 100 -7.86 7.23 -33.53
N GLY A 101 -9.12 6.79 -33.59
CA GLY A 101 -9.47 5.38 -33.61
C GLY A 101 -9.44 4.74 -32.21
N LYS A 102 -9.02 3.47 -32.13
CA LYS A 102 -8.95 2.73 -30.85
C LYS A 102 -7.65 2.94 -30.09
N GLU A 103 -6.71 3.65 -30.67
CA GLU A 103 -5.39 3.91 -30.11
C GLU A 103 -4.93 5.33 -30.46
N LEU A 104 -4.35 6.01 -29.48
CA LEU A 104 -3.68 7.30 -29.62
C LEU A 104 -2.33 7.23 -28.92
N SER A 105 -1.25 7.54 -29.65
CA SER A 105 0.08 7.65 -29.11
C SER A 105 0.53 9.12 -29.11
N LEU A 106 1.04 9.60 -27.99
CA LEU A 106 1.73 10.87 -27.84
C LEU A 106 3.23 10.56 -27.77
N LEU A 107 3.95 10.85 -28.86
CA LEU A 107 5.36 10.53 -29.01
C LEU A 107 6.22 11.78 -28.80
N ARG A 108 7.17 11.72 -27.88
CA ARG A 108 8.10 12.82 -27.56
C ARG A 108 8.90 13.27 -28.76
N ARG A 109 9.10 14.58 -28.89
CA ARG A 109 9.99 15.18 -29.87
C ARG A 109 11.10 15.93 -29.14
N GLN A 110 12.34 15.47 -29.27
CA GLN A 110 13.53 16.06 -28.62
C GLN A 110 14.22 17.10 -29.52
N ASP A 111 13.44 17.86 -30.28
CA ASP A 111 13.91 18.90 -31.22
C ASP A 111 13.63 20.32 -30.73
N GLY A 112 13.36 20.48 -29.45
CA GLY A 112 13.09 21.76 -28.77
C GLY A 112 13.93 21.95 -27.52
N ASP A 113 13.88 23.15 -26.95
CA ASP A 113 14.62 23.54 -25.74
C ASP A 113 13.94 23.07 -24.43
N ILE A 114 12.69 22.58 -24.53
CA ILE A 114 11.88 22.13 -23.38
C ILE A 114 11.86 20.60 -23.40
N GLU A 115 12.30 19.99 -22.29
CA GLU A 115 12.22 18.54 -22.11
C GLU A 115 10.74 18.10 -22.17
N PRO A 116 10.41 17.10 -23.02
CA PRO A 116 9.03 16.68 -23.15
C PRO A 116 8.50 15.95 -21.92
N GLY A 117 7.31 16.34 -21.45
CA GLY A 117 6.60 15.75 -20.35
C GLY A 117 5.08 15.96 -20.47
N ILE A 118 4.32 15.20 -19.73
CA ILE A 118 2.86 15.29 -19.70
C ILE A 118 2.42 15.61 -18.27
N ARG A 119 1.63 16.68 -18.10
CA ARG A 119 0.92 16.96 -16.83
C ARG A 119 -0.53 16.57 -16.98
N PHE A 120 -0.97 15.62 -16.18
CA PHE A 120 -2.40 15.33 -16.04
C PHE A 120 -3.02 16.33 -15.06
N ASN A 121 -4.17 16.89 -15.40
CA ASN A 121 -4.77 18.04 -14.68
C ASN A 121 -5.01 17.84 -13.17
N LEU A 122 -5.03 16.63 -12.68
CA LEU A 122 -5.25 16.33 -11.25
C LEU A 122 -4.00 15.78 -10.56
N GLN A 123 -2.84 15.80 -11.23
CA GLN A 123 -1.59 15.26 -10.72
C GLN A 123 -0.52 16.35 -10.65
N ALA A 124 0.26 16.38 -9.57
CA ALA A 124 1.31 17.37 -9.37
C ALA A 124 2.58 17.09 -10.18
N GLY A 125 2.85 15.79 -10.49
CA GLY A 125 4.08 15.39 -11.16
C GLY A 125 4.03 15.54 -12.69
N VAL A 126 5.21 15.67 -13.29
CA VAL A 126 5.41 15.57 -14.75
C VAL A 126 5.68 14.13 -15.11
N TYR A 127 5.01 13.62 -16.14
CA TYR A 127 5.18 12.26 -16.66
C TYR A 127 6.07 12.31 -17.91
N PRO A 128 7.39 12.14 -17.78
CA PRO A 128 8.31 12.23 -18.91
C PRO A 128 8.29 10.92 -19.70
N GLY A 129 7.73 10.92 -20.89
CA GLY A 129 7.68 9.67 -21.67
C GLY A 129 6.78 9.76 -22.89
N ASP A 130 6.67 8.65 -23.59
CA ASP A 130 5.71 8.43 -24.66
C ASP A 130 4.45 7.82 -24.06
N LEU A 131 3.29 8.44 -24.27
CA LEU A 131 2.02 7.96 -23.73
C LEU A 131 1.20 7.28 -24.83
N LYS A 132 0.81 6.05 -24.56
CA LYS A 132 -0.13 5.29 -25.38
C LYS A 132 -1.47 5.18 -24.66
N LEU A 133 -2.52 5.66 -25.28
CA LEU A 133 -3.90 5.50 -24.84
C LEU A 133 -4.58 4.45 -25.72
N THR A 134 -5.17 3.42 -25.13
CA THR A 134 -5.94 2.40 -25.85
C THR A 134 -7.33 2.27 -25.28
N VAL A 135 -8.27 1.81 -26.09
CA VAL A 135 -9.63 1.49 -25.64
C VAL A 135 -9.67 0.03 -25.22
N LYS A 136 -9.87 -0.22 -23.93
CA LYS A 136 -9.99 -1.57 -23.36
C LYS A 136 -11.19 -1.62 -22.39
N ASP A 137 -12.04 -2.60 -22.57
CA ASP A 137 -13.23 -2.83 -21.73
C ASP A 137 -14.13 -1.59 -21.54
N GLY A 138 -14.21 -0.74 -22.58
CA GLY A 138 -15.04 0.47 -22.56
C GLY A 138 -14.40 1.67 -21.84
N ALA A 139 -13.16 1.59 -21.42
CA ALA A 139 -12.41 2.65 -20.76
C ALA A 139 -11.10 2.99 -21.51
N ILE A 140 -10.50 4.12 -21.15
CA ILE A 140 -9.17 4.53 -21.63
C ILE A 140 -8.10 3.88 -20.77
N GLN A 141 -7.24 3.07 -21.37
CA GLN A 141 -6.08 2.46 -20.72
C GLN A 141 -4.81 3.24 -21.08
N PRO A 142 -4.16 3.92 -20.12
CA PRO A 142 -2.92 4.66 -20.36
C PRO A 142 -1.68 3.80 -20.04
N ILE A 143 -0.74 3.71 -20.99
CA ILE A 143 0.56 3.10 -20.80
C ILE A 143 1.64 4.13 -21.14
N LEU A 144 2.49 4.44 -20.17
CA LEU A 144 3.60 5.35 -20.33
C LEU A 144 4.89 4.57 -20.57
N THR A 145 5.64 4.94 -21.60
CA THR A 145 6.97 4.38 -21.89
C THR A 145 8.03 5.45 -21.68
N LEU A 146 8.96 5.20 -20.76
CA LEU A 146 9.96 6.20 -20.38
C LEU A 146 11.29 5.54 -20.01
N PRO A 147 12.44 6.26 -20.10
CA PRO A 147 13.73 5.76 -19.68
C PRO A 147 13.72 5.33 -18.21
N LEU A 148 14.43 4.24 -17.90
CA LEU A 148 14.50 3.65 -16.54
C LEU A 148 14.85 4.69 -15.47
N GLU A 149 15.87 5.51 -15.69
CA GLU A 149 16.29 6.49 -14.69
C GLU A 149 15.22 7.60 -14.50
N SER A 150 14.53 8.01 -15.56
CA SER A 150 13.39 8.92 -15.47
C SER A 150 12.21 8.31 -14.70
N TYR A 151 11.96 7.00 -14.88
CA TYR A 151 10.98 6.28 -14.08
C TYR A 151 11.33 6.33 -12.58
N LEU A 152 12.60 6.11 -12.23
CA LEU A 152 13.05 6.13 -10.83
C LEU A 152 12.95 7.52 -10.19
N GLN A 153 13.10 8.59 -10.94
CA GLN A 153 12.86 9.96 -10.45
C GLN A 153 11.38 10.19 -10.07
N GLY A 154 10.48 9.42 -10.66
CA GLY A 154 9.06 9.42 -10.31
C GLY A 154 8.63 8.32 -9.32
N VAL A 155 9.56 7.46 -8.87
CA VAL A 155 9.32 6.40 -7.87
C VAL A 155 9.95 6.75 -6.53
N VAL A 156 11.25 7.04 -6.50
CA VAL A 156 12.02 7.20 -5.25
C VAL A 156 11.40 8.23 -4.30
N PRO A 157 10.98 9.44 -4.75
CA PRO A 157 10.43 10.45 -3.85
C PRO A 157 9.03 10.10 -3.29
N TYR A 158 8.35 9.12 -3.88
CA TYR A 158 7.04 8.66 -3.40
C TYR A 158 7.13 7.39 -2.55
N GLU A 159 8.15 6.59 -2.75
CA GLU A 159 8.46 5.45 -1.89
C GLU A 159 9.12 5.89 -0.58
N MET A 160 10.04 6.85 -0.67
CA MET A 160 10.70 7.48 0.47
C MET A 160 10.69 9.01 0.28
N SER A 161 10.26 9.76 1.29
CA SER A 161 10.26 11.22 1.22
C SER A 161 11.62 11.78 0.82
N ASP A 162 11.66 12.83 0.02
CA ASP A 162 12.89 13.54 -0.38
C ASP A 162 13.70 14.08 0.82
N SER A 163 13.07 14.16 2.00
CA SER A 163 13.73 14.54 3.26
C SER A 163 14.55 13.44 3.92
N PHE A 164 14.50 12.20 3.39
CA PHE A 164 15.28 11.09 3.94
C PHE A 164 16.78 11.30 3.70
N PRO A 165 17.66 10.71 4.54
CA PRO A 165 19.10 10.77 4.31
C PRO A 165 19.48 10.26 2.92
N LEU A 166 20.40 10.96 2.26
CA LEU A 166 20.81 10.65 0.88
C LEU A 166 21.27 9.18 0.70
N GLU A 167 21.94 8.60 1.69
CA GLU A 167 22.39 7.21 1.63
C GLU A 167 21.20 6.21 1.69
N ALA A 168 20.13 6.54 2.39
CA ALA A 168 18.89 5.75 2.36
C ALA A 168 18.18 5.87 1.01
N LEU A 169 18.09 7.07 0.44
CA LEU A 169 17.53 7.30 -0.90
C LEU A 169 18.34 6.57 -1.98
N LYS A 170 19.69 6.53 -1.86
CA LYS A 170 20.54 5.74 -2.76
C LYS A 170 20.25 4.24 -2.67
N ALA A 171 20.09 3.71 -1.45
CA ALA A 171 19.70 2.31 -1.26
C ALA A 171 18.33 2.01 -1.91
N GLN A 172 17.35 2.92 -1.71
CA GLN A 172 16.04 2.82 -2.35
C GLN A 172 16.12 2.85 -3.87
N ALA A 173 16.91 3.76 -4.44
CA ALA A 173 17.09 3.86 -5.90
C ALA A 173 17.65 2.57 -6.50
N VAL A 174 18.64 1.95 -5.84
CA VAL A 174 19.20 0.65 -6.26
C VAL A 174 18.15 -0.47 -6.14
N CYS A 175 17.40 -0.52 -5.04
CA CYS A 175 16.32 -1.50 -4.88
C CYS A 175 15.24 -1.34 -5.95
N ALA A 176 14.74 -0.13 -6.14
CA ALA A 176 13.68 0.18 -7.11
C ALA A 176 14.11 -0.15 -8.55
N ARG A 177 15.35 0.19 -8.90
CA ARG A 177 15.94 -0.15 -10.21
C ARG A 177 16.03 -1.66 -10.41
N THR A 178 16.53 -2.37 -9.42
CA THR A 178 16.67 -3.83 -9.47
C THR A 178 15.29 -4.50 -9.56
N TYR A 179 14.32 -4.03 -8.79
CA TYR A 179 12.96 -4.53 -8.80
C TYR A 179 12.32 -4.40 -10.19
N VAL A 180 12.26 -3.19 -10.75
CA VAL A 180 11.59 -2.99 -12.04
C VAL A 180 12.27 -3.76 -13.16
N LEU A 181 13.62 -3.81 -13.20
CA LEU A 181 14.35 -4.61 -14.18
C LEU A 181 14.06 -6.11 -14.05
N SER A 182 13.82 -6.61 -12.84
CA SER A 182 13.43 -8.01 -12.62
C SER A 182 12.00 -8.33 -13.09
N LYS A 183 11.16 -7.31 -13.26
CA LYS A 183 9.77 -7.43 -13.73
C LYS A 183 9.60 -7.25 -15.23
N MET A 184 10.59 -6.70 -15.92
CA MET A 184 10.49 -6.41 -17.35
C MET A 184 10.20 -7.68 -18.16
N ASN A 185 9.12 -7.64 -18.93
CA ASN A 185 8.69 -8.74 -19.79
C ASN A 185 8.35 -8.22 -21.20
N PRO A 186 9.24 -8.40 -22.19
CA PRO A 186 9.01 -7.93 -23.55
C PRO A 186 7.70 -8.43 -24.21
N SER A 187 7.16 -9.56 -23.73
CA SER A 187 5.91 -10.13 -24.25
C SER A 187 4.65 -9.56 -23.61
N ALA A 188 4.78 -8.78 -22.53
CA ALA A 188 3.64 -8.13 -21.88
C ALA A 188 3.33 -6.76 -22.51
N GLU A 189 2.13 -6.25 -22.34
CA GLU A 189 1.76 -4.89 -22.77
C GLU A 189 2.45 -3.81 -21.93
N TRP A 190 2.67 -4.08 -20.63
CA TRP A 190 3.40 -3.23 -19.67
C TRP A 190 4.29 -4.08 -18.76
N ASP A 191 5.24 -3.46 -18.09
CA ASP A 191 6.18 -4.11 -17.19
C ASP A 191 5.73 -4.03 -15.72
N VAL A 192 5.19 -2.88 -15.31
CA VAL A 192 4.77 -2.57 -13.95
C VAL A 192 3.51 -1.71 -13.93
N VAL A 193 2.83 -1.69 -12.79
CA VAL A 193 1.74 -0.76 -12.48
C VAL A 193 2.21 0.34 -11.54
N ASP A 194 1.54 1.49 -11.55
CA ASP A 194 1.91 2.72 -10.85
C ASP A 194 1.45 2.80 -9.38
N ASN A 195 1.12 1.66 -8.77
CA ASN A 195 0.58 1.58 -7.41
C ASN A 195 1.32 0.55 -6.55
N THR A 196 0.85 0.29 -5.34
CA THR A 196 1.47 -0.62 -4.35
C THR A 196 1.53 -2.10 -4.76
N ASN A 197 0.96 -2.49 -5.91
CA ASN A 197 1.15 -3.85 -6.44
C ASN A 197 2.54 -4.02 -7.04
N ASP A 198 3.16 -2.92 -7.50
CA ASP A 198 4.55 -2.87 -7.93
C ASP A 198 5.29 -1.73 -7.23
N GLN A 199 5.26 -0.50 -7.75
CA GLN A 199 5.95 0.66 -7.18
C GLN A 199 5.10 1.93 -7.35
N ALA A 200 5.04 2.77 -6.31
CA ALA A 200 4.31 4.03 -6.38
C ALA A 200 4.98 4.98 -7.38
N PHE A 201 4.34 5.21 -8.52
CA PHE A 201 4.80 6.15 -9.54
C PHE A 201 3.73 7.22 -9.79
N LYS A 202 4.08 8.49 -9.57
CA LYS A 202 3.13 9.63 -9.70
C LYS A 202 3.67 10.73 -10.61
N GLY A 203 4.57 10.39 -11.55
CA GLY A 203 5.35 11.36 -12.31
C GLY A 203 6.50 11.95 -11.46
N THR A 204 7.37 12.72 -12.08
CA THR A 204 8.50 13.38 -11.41
C THR A 204 7.98 14.65 -10.71
N PRO A 205 8.12 14.80 -9.39
CA PRO A 205 7.73 16.03 -8.70
C PRO A 205 8.74 17.15 -8.96
N ASP A 206 8.27 18.39 -8.92
CA ASP A 206 9.10 19.57 -9.22
C ASP A 206 10.23 19.79 -8.18
N ASN A 207 10.13 19.23 -6.96
CA ASN A 207 11.01 19.51 -5.82
C ASN A 207 11.57 18.23 -5.17
N SER A 208 12.21 17.35 -5.95
CA SER A 208 12.81 16.11 -5.45
C SER A 208 14.32 16.07 -5.65
N VAL A 209 15.03 17.06 -5.07
CA VAL A 209 16.47 17.28 -5.30
C VAL A 209 17.31 16.12 -4.78
N ASN A 210 17.06 15.64 -3.55
CA ASN A 210 17.84 14.56 -2.92
C ASN A 210 17.55 13.22 -3.60
N SER A 211 16.31 12.96 -3.94
CA SER A 211 15.91 11.75 -4.65
C SER A 211 16.51 11.70 -6.06
N SER A 212 16.50 12.82 -6.78
CA SER A 212 17.15 12.93 -8.09
C SER A 212 18.65 12.69 -7.99
N GLN A 213 19.32 13.31 -7.02
CA GLN A 213 20.75 13.07 -6.76
C GLN A 213 21.02 11.60 -6.44
N ALA A 214 20.18 10.95 -5.63
CA ALA A 214 20.33 9.54 -5.28
C ALA A 214 20.21 8.63 -6.50
N VAL A 215 19.27 8.90 -7.41
CA VAL A 215 19.10 8.17 -8.67
C VAL A 215 20.30 8.35 -9.56
N GLU A 216 20.79 9.58 -9.75
CA GLU A 216 21.94 9.90 -10.60
C GLU A 216 23.23 9.26 -10.09
N GLU A 217 23.56 9.40 -8.79
CA GLU A 217 24.79 8.86 -8.20
C GLU A 217 24.80 7.33 -8.15
N THR A 218 23.64 6.68 -8.23
CA THR A 218 23.52 5.21 -8.30
C THR A 218 23.13 4.70 -9.69
N SER A 219 23.17 5.56 -10.72
CA SER A 219 22.71 5.21 -12.07
C SER A 219 23.31 3.90 -12.57
N GLY A 220 22.45 3.01 -13.06
CA GLY A 220 22.80 1.69 -13.56
C GLY A 220 23.26 0.68 -12.51
N LEU A 221 23.30 1.00 -11.21
CA LEU A 221 23.63 0.03 -10.15
C LEU A 221 22.44 -0.83 -9.78
N VAL A 222 22.66 -2.14 -9.72
CA VAL A 222 21.64 -3.17 -9.40
C VAL A 222 22.18 -4.22 -8.45
N LEU A 223 21.28 -4.93 -7.78
CA LEU A 223 21.59 -6.07 -6.95
C LEU A 223 21.48 -7.37 -7.76
N THR A 224 22.51 -8.21 -7.64
CA THR A 224 22.55 -9.52 -8.28
C THR A 224 22.94 -10.60 -7.28
N TRP A 225 22.41 -11.80 -7.48
CA TRP A 225 22.82 -13.00 -6.78
C TRP A 225 23.09 -14.10 -7.82
N ASN A 226 24.24 -14.77 -7.70
CA ASN A 226 24.71 -15.72 -8.71
C ASN A 226 24.68 -15.15 -10.15
N ASN A 227 25.08 -13.89 -10.30
CA ASN A 227 25.10 -13.14 -11.58
C ASN A 227 23.71 -12.90 -12.23
N LYS A 228 22.62 -13.12 -11.51
CA LYS A 228 21.25 -12.80 -11.97
C LYS A 228 20.69 -11.68 -11.14
N LEU A 229 19.82 -10.87 -11.73
CA LEU A 229 19.05 -9.88 -10.98
C LEU A 229 18.22 -10.58 -9.89
N ILE A 230 18.13 -9.97 -8.73
CA ILE A 230 17.15 -10.38 -7.71
C ILE A 230 15.87 -9.55 -7.87
N THR A 231 14.77 -10.01 -7.32
CA THR A 231 13.63 -9.12 -7.10
C THR A 231 13.85 -8.43 -5.77
N ALA A 232 14.37 -7.19 -5.81
CA ALA A 232 14.76 -6.45 -4.61
C ALA A 232 13.54 -5.81 -3.94
N TRP A 233 12.72 -6.63 -3.26
CA TRP A 233 11.55 -6.16 -2.51
C TRP A 233 11.94 -5.22 -1.38
N TYR A 234 11.06 -4.29 -1.08
CA TYR A 234 11.18 -3.38 0.06
C TYR A 234 9.78 -3.03 0.61
N SER A 235 9.71 -2.56 1.83
CA SER A 235 8.47 -2.12 2.46
C SER A 235 8.73 -1.02 3.47
N ALA A 236 7.69 -0.33 3.91
CA ALA A 236 7.83 0.81 4.81
C ALA A 236 8.52 0.41 6.12
N SER A 237 8.09 -0.68 6.76
CA SER A 237 8.66 -1.18 8.02
C SER A 237 8.53 -2.69 8.10
N ASN A 238 9.56 -3.37 8.64
CA ASN A 238 9.55 -4.82 8.87
C ASN A 238 9.17 -5.21 10.30
N GLY A 239 8.94 -4.23 11.19
CA GLY A 239 8.56 -4.47 12.58
C GLY A 239 9.66 -5.07 13.45
N GLY A 240 10.92 -4.94 13.05
CA GLY A 240 12.08 -5.41 13.79
C GLY A 240 12.65 -6.75 13.34
N GLN A 241 12.09 -7.36 12.30
CA GLN A 241 12.67 -8.54 11.65
C GLN A 241 12.29 -8.60 10.18
N THR A 242 13.26 -8.84 9.29
CA THR A 242 12.99 -9.09 7.88
C THR A 242 12.30 -10.43 7.68
N GLU A 243 11.58 -10.56 6.55
CA GLU A 243 10.82 -11.77 6.23
C GLU A 243 11.39 -12.46 4.98
N LEU A 244 11.10 -13.76 4.82
CA LEU A 244 11.46 -14.51 3.62
C LEU A 244 10.38 -14.38 2.54
N PRO A 245 10.75 -14.20 1.26
CA PRO A 245 9.79 -14.16 0.17
C PRO A 245 8.82 -15.35 0.15
N GLY A 246 9.31 -16.57 0.38
CA GLY A 246 8.50 -17.79 0.38
C GLY A 246 7.47 -17.90 1.51
N ASN A 247 7.62 -17.09 2.58
CA ASN A 247 6.63 -16.99 3.64
C ASN A 247 5.44 -16.11 3.24
N ILE A 248 5.69 -15.13 2.37
CA ILE A 248 4.68 -14.15 1.91
C ILE A 248 4.05 -14.60 0.60
N TRP A 249 4.89 -14.99 -0.37
CA TRP A 249 4.46 -15.45 -1.69
C TRP A 249 4.84 -16.90 -1.86
N LYS A 250 3.90 -17.74 -2.28
CA LYS A 250 4.16 -19.16 -2.55
C LYS A 250 5.10 -19.28 -3.76
N GLY A 251 6.24 -19.92 -3.58
CA GLY A 251 7.20 -20.19 -4.65
C GLY A 251 8.50 -20.78 -4.10
N ASP A 252 9.12 -21.70 -4.84
CA ASP A 252 10.29 -22.47 -4.36
C ASP A 252 11.65 -21.80 -4.64
N ASN A 253 11.70 -20.77 -5.48
CA ASN A 253 12.94 -20.12 -5.88
C ASN A 253 13.23 -18.87 -5.05
N ILE A 254 13.62 -19.10 -3.78
CA ILE A 254 14.09 -18.02 -2.91
C ILE A 254 15.57 -17.86 -3.14
N PRO A 255 16.06 -16.71 -3.67
CA PRO A 255 17.50 -16.45 -3.71
C PRO A 255 18.08 -16.49 -2.29
N GLY A 256 19.23 -17.17 -2.10
CA GLY A 256 19.91 -17.27 -0.81
C GLY A 256 20.42 -15.93 -0.25
N CYS A 257 20.06 -14.81 -0.89
CA CYS A 257 20.33 -13.45 -0.42
C CYS A 257 19.20 -12.85 0.44
N PHE A 258 18.16 -13.62 0.76
CA PHE A 258 17.14 -13.21 1.73
C PHE A 258 17.30 -14.03 3.00
N ALA A 259 17.16 -13.37 4.15
CA ALA A 259 17.22 -13.99 5.46
C ALA A 259 16.19 -13.34 6.39
N MET A 260 15.70 -14.08 7.37
CA MET A 260 15.02 -13.49 8.52
C MET A 260 16.09 -12.98 9.48
N THR A 261 16.32 -11.67 9.46
CA THR A 261 17.35 -10.98 10.26
C THR A 261 16.67 -10.00 11.19
N ASP A 262 17.07 -10.00 12.46
CA ASP A 262 16.63 -8.97 13.41
C ASP A 262 17.09 -7.60 12.94
N ASP A 263 16.15 -6.66 12.92
CA ASP A 263 16.37 -5.29 12.45
C ASP A 263 16.04 -4.26 13.55
N PRO A 264 16.97 -4.05 14.48
CA PRO A 264 16.76 -3.06 15.54
C PRO A 264 16.67 -1.62 14.98
N TRP A 265 17.23 -1.36 13.80
CA TRP A 265 17.17 -0.05 13.15
C TRP A 265 15.76 0.37 12.77
N ASP A 266 14.91 -0.60 12.40
CA ASP A 266 13.51 -0.34 12.11
C ASP A 266 12.75 0.11 13.36
N VAL A 267 12.76 -0.70 14.41
CA VAL A 267 11.98 -0.43 15.63
C VAL A 267 12.53 0.72 16.46
N GLN A 268 13.81 1.05 16.32
CA GLN A 268 14.44 2.20 16.98
C GLN A 268 14.20 3.52 16.23
N ASN A 269 13.74 3.47 14.99
CA ASN A 269 13.41 4.66 14.24
C ASN A 269 12.11 5.28 14.81
N PRO A 270 12.15 6.53 15.33
CA PRO A 270 10.96 7.18 15.90
C PRO A 270 9.84 7.41 14.88
N ASP A 271 10.16 7.40 13.58
CA ASP A 271 9.19 7.53 12.50
C ASP A 271 8.56 6.20 12.09
N SER A 272 8.99 5.06 12.66
CA SER A 272 8.37 3.77 12.39
C SER A 272 6.96 3.73 12.97
N THR A 273 6.01 3.25 12.17
CA THR A 273 4.63 3.10 12.64
C THR A 273 4.55 1.92 13.59
N VAL A 274 4.34 2.22 14.86
CA VAL A 274 4.11 1.22 15.90
C VAL A 274 2.77 1.49 16.59
N ARG A 275 2.17 0.42 17.12
CA ARG A 275 0.99 0.47 17.96
C ARG A 275 1.30 -0.17 19.30
N THR A 276 0.75 0.39 20.36
CA THR A 276 0.96 -0.13 21.70
C THR A 276 -0.36 -0.36 22.41
N ALA A 277 -0.41 -1.43 23.20
CA ALA A 277 -1.51 -1.71 24.12
C ALA A 277 -0.93 -2.00 25.50
N VAL A 278 -1.60 -1.54 26.54
CA VAL A 278 -1.21 -1.77 27.94
C VAL A 278 -2.25 -2.65 28.60
N LEU A 279 -1.84 -3.75 29.17
CA LEU A 279 -2.66 -4.65 29.96
C LEU A 279 -2.22 -4.54 31.42
N GLN A 280 -3.05 -3.91 32.26
CA GLN A 280 -2.82 -3.76 33.69
C GLN A 280 -2.83 -5.12 34.38
N LYS A 281 -1.87 -5.35 35.28
CA LYS A 281 -1.79 -6.60 36.04
C LYS A 281 -2.91 -6.79 37.05
N SER A 282 -3.35 -5.71 37.67
CA SER A 282 -4.42 -5.71 38.67
C SER A 282 -5.63 -4.97 38.15
N ARG A 283 -6.83 -5.56 38.26
CA ARG A 283 -8.12 -4.99 37.82
C ARG A 283 -8.06 -4.36 36.43
N PRO A 284 -7.66 -5.14 35.40
CA PRO A 284 -7.44 -4.60 34.05
C PRO A 284 -8.74 -4.03 33.46
N GLU A 285 -8.67 -2.83 32.89
CA GLU A 285 -9.74 -2.27 32.09
C GLU A 285 -9.65 -2.85 30.68
N LEU A 286 -10.51 -3.82 30.37
CA LEU A 286 -10.53 -4.52 29.09
C LEU A 286 -11.75 -4.09 28.27
N SER A 287 -11.57 -3.94 26.95
CA SER A 287 -12.71 -3.72 26.05
C SER A 287 -13.66 -4.92 26.11
N ALA A 288 -14.96 -4.67 25.95
CA ALA A 288 -15.98 -5.73 25.96
C ALA A 288 -15.67 -6.85 24.95
N GLY A 289 -15.14 -6.49 23.77
CA GLY A 289 -14.70 -7.47 22.76
C GLY A 289 -13.55 -8.35 23.23
N PHE A 290 -12.53 -7.77 23.86
CA PHE A 290 -11.38 -8.53 24.35
C PHE A 290 -11.76 -9.38 25.57
N LEU A 291 -12.57 -8.84 26.47
CA LEU A 291 -13.13 -9.60 27.59
C LEU A 291 -13.94 -10.80 27.11
N ARG A 292 -14.72 -10.66 26.04
CA ARG A 292 -15.45 -11.74 25.41
C ARG A 292 -14.54 -12.84 24.89
N LEU A 293 -13.41 -12.50 24.21
CA LEU A 293 -12.44 -13.51 23.75
C LEU A 293 -11.87 -14.33 24.91
N ILE A 294 -11.50 -13.67 26.01
CA ILE A 294 -11.02 -14.32 27.22
C ILE A 294 -12.10 -15.26 27.77
N ARG A 295 -13.32 -14.79 27.89
CA ARG A 295 -14.47 -15.56 28.40
C ARG A 295 -14.77 -16.80 27.56
N GLU A 296 -14.79 -16.65 26.23
CA GLU A 296 -15.00 -17.78 25.31
C GLU A 296 -13.87 -18.84 25.38
N ALA A 297 -12.65 -18.40 25.67
CA ALA A 297 -11.54 -19.33 25.87
C ALA A 297 -11.64 -20.04 27.24
N LEU A 298 -11.98 -19.32 28.31
CA LEU A 298 -12.20 -19.86 29.65
C LEU A 298 -13.38 -20.85 29.69
N ALA A 299 -14.46 -20.57 28.96
CA ALA A 299 -15.63 -21.45 28.88
C ALA A 299 -15.36 -22.86 28.30
N LYS A 300 -14.17 -23.08 27.72
CA LYS A 300 -13.72 -24.38 27.25
C LYS A 300 -12.99 -25.22 28.32
N LEU A 301 -12.71 -24.61 29.47
CA LEU A 301 -12.02 -25.25 30.60
C LEU A 301 -13.02 -25.97 31.49
N LYS A 302 -12.79 -27.25 31.72
CA LYS A 302 -13.67 -28.10 32.57
C LYS A 302 -13.72 -27.63 34.03
N GLU A 303 -12.64 -27.03 34.50
CA GLU A 303 -12.48 -26.48 35.85
C GLU A 303 -13.48 -25.35 36.13
N LEU A 304 -14.01 -24.74 35.06
CA LEU A 304 -14.98 -23.65 35.12
C LEU A 304 -16.41 -24.09 34.78
N ASP A 305 -16.67 -25.37 34.60
CA ASP A 305 -18.01 -25.90 34.27
C ASP A 305 -19.07 -25.56 35.31
N ASP A 306 -18.70 -25.32 36.57
CA ASP A 306 -19.61 -24.95 37.65
C ASP A 306 -19.95 -23.45 37.69
N PHE A 307 -19.29 -22.64 36.87
CA PHE A 307 -19.46 -21.19 36.84
C PHE A 307 -20.31 -20.71 35.66
N ARG A 308 -20.94 -19.53 35.83
CA ARG A 308 -21.72 -18.85 34.80
C ARG A 308 -20.79 -17.84 34.11
N LEU A 309 -20.35 -18.12 32.87
CA LEU A 309 -19.48 -17.25 32.09
C LEU A 309 -20.24 -16.58 30.93
N GLY A 310 -21.59 -16.61 30.94
CA GLY A 310 -22.41 -16.22 29.77
C GLY A 310 -22.60 -14.74 29.54
N ALA A 311 -22.44 -13.90 30.57
CA ALA A 311 -22.69 -12.47 30.49
C ALA A 311 -21.62 -11.67 31.27
N ASP A 312 -21.48 -10.38 30.98
CA ASP A 312 -20.39 -9.54 31.51
C ASP A 312 -20.59 -9.22 33.01
N ASP A 313 -21.82 -9.20 33.51
CA ASP A 313 -22.16 -9.02 34.90
C ASP A 313 -21.96 -10.27 35.78
N LEU A 314 -21.71 -11.42 35.15
CA LEU A 314 -21.53 -12.71 35.80
C LEU A 314 -20.04 -13.15 35.85
N PHE A 315 -19.16 -12.34 35.31
CA PHE A 315 -17.76 -12.66 35.14
C PHE A 315 -16.87 -11.41 35.21
N ARG A 316 -15.69 -11.54 35.81
CA ARG A 316 -14.68 -10.48 35.87
C ARG A 316 -13.28 -11.05 35.82
N VAL A 317 -12.38 -10.38 35.10
CA VAL A 317 -10.93 -10.60 35.19
C VAL A 317 -10.38 -9.73 36.33
N ASP A 318 -9.91 -10.38 37.39
CA ASP A 318 -9.36 -9.67 38.58
C ASP A 318 -7.91 -9.29 38.38
N ALA A 319 -7.13 -10.14 37.69
CA ALA A 319 -5.73 -9.87 37.39
C ALA A 319 -5.27 -10.59 36.11
N ILE A 320 -4.30 -10.00 35.45
CA ILE A 320 -3.48 -10.64 34.41
C ILE A 320 -2.12 -10.95 35.05
N ARG A 321 -1.78 -12.24 35.14
CA ARG A 321 -0.56 -12.75 35.78
C ARG A 321 0.60 -12.95 34.81
N ALA A 322 0.29 -13.32 33.56
CA ALA A 322 1.30 -13.52 32.52
C ALA A 322 0.71 -13.27 31.13
N VAL A 323 1.55 -12.77 30.25
CA VAL A 323 1.27 -12.59 28.81
C VAL A 323 2.43 -13.16 28.03
N GLN A 324 2.19 -14.17 27.20
CA GLN A 324 3.22 -14.76 26.34
C GLN A 324 2.71 -14.87 24.91
N LEU A 325 3.57 -14.63 23.94
CA LEU A 325 3.29 -14.87 22.53
C LEU A 325 3.83 -16.24 22.15
N THR A 326 2.98 -17.05 21.53
CA THR A 326 3.28 -18.46 21.23
C THR A 326 2.90 -18.80 19.80
N THR A 327 3.28 -20.00 19.36
CA THR A 327 2.92 -20.55 18.04
C THR A 327 3.42 -19.67 16.89
N PRO A 328 4.72 -19.74 16.54
CA PRO A 328 5.27 -18.99 15.42
C PRO A 328 4.57 -19.41 14.12
N ARG A 329 4.22 -18.45 13.28
CA ARG A 329 3.58 -18.68 11.97
C ARG A 329 4.51 -19.41 11.01
N TYR A 330 5.80 -19.14 11.09
CA TYR A 330 6.84 -19.72 10.23
C TYR A 330 7.92 -20.36 11.10
N LYS A 331 8.79 -21.16 10.48
CA LYS A 331 9.93 -21.81 11.18
C LYS A 331 10.85 -20.75 11.79
N GLU A 332 11.54 -21.15 12.85
CA GLU A 332 12.58 -20.30 13.44
C GLU A 332 13.59 -19.79 12.38
N PRO A 333 14.04 -18.55 12.52
CA PRO A 333 13.93 -17.65 13.67
C PRO A 333 12.72 -16.68 13.64
N SER A 334 11.58 -17.06 13.03
CA SER A 334 10.42 -16.17 12.89
C SER A 334 9.90 -15.67 14.25
N ARG A 335 9.73 -14.36 14.35
CA ARG A 335 9.12 -13.66 15.49
C ARG A 335 7.63 -13.35 15.26
N LEU A 336 7.08 -13.74 14.11
CA LEU A 336 5.66 -13.58 13.83
C LEU A 336 4.88 -14.70 14.54
N MET A 337 4.30 -14.38 15.70
CA MET A 337 3.49 -15.28 16.50
C MET A 337 2.02 -15.23 16.09
N THR A 338 1.27 -16.30 16.32
CA THR A 338 -0.14 -16.39 15.94
C THR A 338 -1.07 -16.55 17.13
N GLU A 339 -0.54 -16.85 18.32
CA GLU A 339 -1.31 -17.02 19.54
C GLU A 339 -0.74 -16.19 20.67
N MET A 340 -1.63 -15.74 21.55
CA MET A 340 -1.32 -15.12 22.83
C MET A 340 -1.81 -16.04 23.95
N GLU A 341 -0.93 -16.43 24.82
CA GLU A 341 -1.24 -17.16 26.04
C GLU A 341 -1.34 -16.16 27.20
N LEU A 342 -2.51 -16.12 27.83
CA LEU A 342 -2.81 -15.28 28.98
C LEU A 342 -3.05 -16.13 30.21
N THR A 343 -2.37 -15.80 31.31
CA THR A 343 -2.70 -16.33 32.63
C THR A 343 -3.48 -15.26 33.38
N VAL A 344 -4.74 -15.57 33.71
CA VAL A 344 -5.68 -14.62 34.34
C VAL A 344 -6.26 -15.18 35.63
N SER A 345 -6.36 -14.36 36.67
CA SER A 345 -7.19 -14.64 37.84
C SER A 345 -8.58 -14.08 37.61
N VAL A 346 -9.60 -14.86 37.86
CA VAL A 346 -10.99 -14.50 37.52
C VAL A 346 -11.96 -14.74 38.67
N SER A 347 -13.01 -13.94 38.71
CA SER A 347 -14.19 -14.15 39.56
C SER A 347 -15.44 -14.37 38.68
N ALA A 348 -16.30 -15.27 39.10
CA ALA A 348 -17.54 -15.58 38.39
C ALA A 348 -18.66 -16.01 39.33
N VAL A 349 -19.87 -16.00 38.83
CA VAL A 349 -21.07 -16.47 39.58
C VAL A 349 -21.19 -17.99 39.43
N LEU A 350 -21.41 -18.70 40.54
CA LEU A 350 -21.74 -20.13 40.51
C LEU A 350 -23.06 -20.43 39.82
N LYS A 351 -23.17 -21.58 39.18
CA LYS A 351 -24.46 -22.11 38.71
C LYS A 351 -25.31 -22.53 39.90
N GLU A 352 -26.61 -22.46 39.74
CA GLU A 352 -27.55 -22.86 40.78
C GLU A 352 -27.32 -24.32 41.23
N GLY A 353 -27.32 -24.56 42.55
CA GLY A 353 -27.12 -25.87 43.13
C GLY A 353 -25.66 -26.36 43.20
N ARG A 354 -24.71 -25.51 42.87
CA ARG A 354 -23.29 -25.79 43.04
C ARG A 354 -22.74 -25.18 44.30
N THR A 355 -21.78 -25.85 44.93
CA THR A 355 -21.07 -25.37 46.12
C THR A 355 -19.64 -24.95 45.70
N ARG A 356 -19.08 -24.00 46.45
CA ARG A 356 -17.71 -23.54 46.26
C ARG A 356 -16.74 -24.76 46.31
N PRO A 357 -15.82 -24.89 45.33
CA PRO A 357 -14.78 -25.91 45.42
C PRO A 357 -13.96 -25.77 46.70
N ALA A 358 -13.76 -26.86 47.43
CA ALA A 358 -12.95 -26.87 48.63
C ALA A 358 -11.47 -26.81 48.24
N GLY A 359 -10.83 -25.66 48.48
CA GLY A 359 -9.40 -25.52 48.35
C GLY A 359 -9.00 -24.38 47.47
N ASP A 360 -9.11 -23.16 47.98
CA ASP A 360 -8.23 -22.01 47.75
C ASP A 360 -8.71 -20.91 48.69
N GLU A 361 -8.31 -21.01 49.94
CA GLU A 361 -8.14 -19.83 50.80
C GLU A 361 -6.83 -19.16 50.35
N ASP A 362 -6.82 -18.57 49.17
CA ASP A 362 -5.81 -17.59 48.86
C ASP A 362 -6.02 -16.42 49.79
N GLU A 363 -5.09 -16.17 50.68
CA GLU A 363 -4.92 -14.95 51.46
C GLU A 363 -5.00 -13.77 50.47
N LEU A 364 -6.20 -13.22 50.31
CA LEU A 364 -6.34 -11.87 49.81
C LEU A 364 -5.61 -10.98 50.80
N ASP A 365 -4.44 -10.51 50.43
CA ASP A 365 -3.75 -9.45 51.16
C ASP A 365 -4.66 -8.21 51.16
N ILE A 366 -5.46 -8.09 52.24
CA ILE A 366 -6.40 -7.00 52.44
C ILE A 366 -5.71 -5.69 52.81
N SER A 367 -4.35 -5.64 52.79
CA SER A 367 -3.61 -4.42 53.10
C SER A 367 -3.83 -3.28 52.11
N ASP A 368 -4.22 -3.57 50.87
CA ASP A 368 -4.55 -2.57 49.82
C ASP A 368 -6.03 -2.13 49.80
N VAL A 369 -6.89 -2.64 50.65
CA VAL A 369 -8.36 -2.35 50.63
C VAL A 369 -8.75 -1.19 51.55
N LEU A 370 -7.85 -0.72 52.40
CA LEU A 370 -8.17 0.35 53.34
C LEU A 370 -7.53 1.69 52.90
N ASP A 371 -8.14 2.37 51.94
CA ASP A 371 -7.97 3.81 51.75
C ASP A 371 -9.02 4.55 52.62
N PRO A 372 -8.62 5.23 53.71
CA PRO A 372 -9.56 5.88 54.64
C PRO A 372 -10.19 7.18 54.08
N ALA A 373 -9.97 7.56 52.86
CA ALA A 373 -10.39 8.85 52.30
C ALA A 373 -11.69 8.83 51.50
N ARG A 374 -12.44 7.72 51.44
CA ARG A 374 -13.76 7.68 50.78
C ARG A 374 -14.87 7.71 51.83
N THR A 375 -15.18 8.91 52.36
CA THR A 375 -16.38 9.18 53.17
C THR A 375 -17.63 9.03 52.27
N ALA A 376 -18.53 8.16 52.75
CA ALA A 376 -19.78 7.78 52.13
C ALA A 376 -20.70 8.99 51.88
N ALA A 377 -21.27 9.05 50.67
CA ALA A 377 -22.53 9.74 50.43
C ALA A 377 -23.71 8.88 50.94
N PRO A 378 -24.81 9.44 51.41
CA PRO A 378 -25.90 8.67 52.03
C PRO A 378 -26.61 7.80 50.99
N GLU A 379 -26.68 6.51 51.28
CA GLU A 379 -27.41 5.51 50.50
C GLU A 379 -28.91 5.78 50.60
N THR A 380 -29.55 6.01 49.46
CA THR A 380 -31.00 5.87 49.31
C THR A 380 -31.31 4.38 49.21
N PRO A 381 -32.25 3.81 49.97
CA PRO A 381 -32.55 2.39 49.92
C PRO A 381 -33.13 2.02 48.55
N ALA A 382 -32.45 1.08 47.86
CA ALA A 382 -32.95 0.47 46.62
C ALA A 382 -34.17 -0.43 46.93
N PRO A 383 -35.11 -0.56 45.97
CA PRO A 383 -36.27 -1.44 46.12
C PRO A 383 -35.83 -2.90 46.25
N GLU A 384 -36.46 -3.63 47.18
CA GLU A 384 -36.27 -5.08 47.33
C GLU A 384 -36.70 -5.82 46.06
N GLY A 385 -35.72 -6.36 45.31
CA GLY A 385 -35.98 -7.17 44.13
C GLY A 385 -34.71 -7.58 43.42
N GLU A 386 -34.27 -8.80 43.63
CA GLU A 386 -33.14 -9.53 43.10
C GLU A 386 -31.80 -9.22 43.79
N LYS A 387 -31.33 -10.16 44.64
CA LYS A 387 -29.95 -10.18 45.11
C LYS A 387 -29.04 -10.22 43.89
N ALA A 388 -28.23 -9.18 43.73
CA ALA A 388 -27.16 -9.20 42.74
C ALA A 388 -26.35 -10.51 42.90
N ALA A 389 -26.14 -11.22 41.81
CA ALA A 389 -25.41 -12.47 41.84
C ALA A 389 -23.98 -12.21 42.33
N GLU A 390 -23.57 -12.92 43.39
CA GLU A 390 -22.27 -12.73 44.03
C GLU A 390 -21.15 -13.31 43.15
N LEU A 391 -20.17 -12.49 42.79
CA LEU A 391 -18.94 -12.92 42.13
C LEU A 391 -17.98 -13.52 43.18
N ILE A 392 -17.60 -14.76 43.01
CA ILE A 392 -16.61 -15.44 43.85
C ILE A 392 -15.39 -15.78 43.04
N SER A 393 -14.23 -15.96 43.70
CA SER A 393 -12.98 -16.38 43.00
C SER A 393 -13.23 -17.71 42.28
N ALA A 394 -12.95 -17.73 41.01
CA ALA A 394 -12.99 -18.92 40.15
C ALA A 394 -11.58 -19.44 39.82
N GLY A 395 -10.54 -18.87 40.46
CA GLY A 395 -9.15 -19.31 40.35
C GLY A 395 -8.33 -18.61 39.28
N THR A 396 -7.13 -19.12 39.08
CA THR A 396 -6.19 -18.62 38.06
C THR A 396 -6.05 -19.64 36.94
N HIS A 397 -6.26 -19.19 35.72
CA HIS A 397 -6.28 -20.05 34.53
C HIS A 397 -5.44 -19.48 33.41
N THR A 398 -4.85 -20.39 32.61
CA THR A 398 -4.13 -20.01 31.40
C THR A 398 -4.96 -20.35 30.18
N VAL A 399 -5.18 -19.34 29.32
CA VAL A 399 -5.95 -19.46 28.07
C VAL A 399 -5.11 -19.05 26.88
N ARG A 400 -5.41 -19.64 25.71
CA ARG A 400 -4.82 -19.27 24.43
C ARG A 400 -5.84 -18.56 23.58
N LEU A 401 -5.45 -17.40 23.11
CA LEU A 401 -6.24 -16.56 22.22
C LEU A 401 -5.55 -16.45 20.87
N PRO A 402 -6.27 -16.61 19.73
CA PRO A 402 -5.71 -16.31 18.43
C PRO A 402 -5.37 -14.82 18.37
N LEU A 403 -4.14 -14.47 17.96
CA LEU A 403 -3.74 -13.08 17.80
C LEU A 403 -4.49 -12.42 16.65
N PHE A 404 -4.57 -13.10 15.51
CA PHE A 404 -5.15 -12.58 14.29
C PHE A 404 -6.49 -13.26 13.95
N PRO A 405 -7.44 -12.49 13.42
CA PRO A 405 -7.42 -11.03 13.29
C PRO A 405 -7.85 -10.30 14.58
N ASP A 406 -8.58 -10.97 15.47
CA ASP A 406 -9.44 -10.32 16.46
C ASP A 406 -8.67 -9.72 17.64
N ALA A 407 -7.75 -10.46 18.29
CA ALA A 407 -7.05 -9.94 19.47
C ALA A 407 -6.18 -8.72 19.13
N VAL A 408 -5.46 -8.75 18.02
CA VAL A 408 -4.66 -7.61 17.53
C VAL A 408 -5.53 -6.39 17.26
N PHE A 409 -6.69 -6.60 16.64
CA PHE A 409 -7.65 -5.52 16.38
C PHE A 409 -8.24 -4.95 17.68
N LEU A 410 -8.74 -5.82 18.57
CA LEU A 410 -9.41 -5.42 19.82
C LEU A 410 -8.47 -4.72 20.81
N LEU A 411 -7.17 -5.00 20.73
CA LEU A 411 -6.13 -4.32 21.48
C LEU A 411 -5.60 -3.05 20.78
N GLY A 412 -6.11 -2.71 19.60
CA GLY A 412 -5.62 -1.55 18.82
C GLY A 412 -4.22 -1.72 18.28
N LEU A 413 -3.74 -2.95 18.13
CA LEU A 413 -2.37 -3.28 17.70
C LEU A 413 -2.23 -3.46 16.19
N SER A 414 -3.33 -3.46 15.43
CA SER A 414 -3.27 -3.59 13.96
C SER A 414 -2.62 -2.36 13.35
N VAL A 415 -1.51 -2.56 12.65
CA VAL A 415 -0.71 -1.49 12.01
C VAL A 415 -1.15 -1.28 10.57
N TYR A 416 -1.30 -2.36 9.82
CA TYR A 416 -1.59 -2.32 8.38
C TYR A 416 -2.80 -3.19 7.98
N GLY A 417 -3.32 -4.00 8.91
CA GLY A 417 -4.45 -4.90 8.64
C GLY A 417 -4.11 -6.08 7.74
N ALA A 418 -2.85 -6.49 7.73
CA ALA A 418 -2.37 -7.65 6.95
C ALA A 418 -2.17 -8.90 7.80
N ASP A 419 -2.53 -8.86 9.09
CA ASP A 419 -2.39 -9.96 10.04
C ASP A 419 -0.94 -10.51 10.10
N ASN A 420 0.04 -9.63 10.02
CA ASN A 420 1.46 -9.96 9.96
C ASN A 420 2.34 -9.08 10.85
N GLU A 421 1.75 -8.41 11.81
CA GLU A 421 2.47 -7.60 12.80
C GLU A 421 3.41 -8.46 13.64
N ILE A 422 4.62 -7.97 13.86
CA ILE A 422 5.53 -8.51 14.87
C ILE A 422 5.23 -7.82 16.19
N ILE A 423 4.82 -8.60 17.17
CA ILE A 423 4.44 -8.11 18.47
C ILE A 423 5.55 -8.48 19.47
N THR A 424 5.89 -7.54 20.35
CA THR A 424 6.75 -7.76 21.50
C THR A 424 5.99 -7.46 22.78
N VAL A 425 6.28 -8.20 23.84
CA VAL A 425 5.71 -7.99 25.16
C VAL A 425 6.85 -7.55 26.08
N THR A 426 6.65 -6.45 26.77
CA THR A 426 7.51 -6.01 27.88
C THR A 426 6.69 -5.96 29.15
N GLU A 427 7.30 -6.32 30.26
CA GLU A 427 6.65 -6.40 31.57
C GLU A 427 7.32 -5.42 32.54
N ASN A 428 6.50 -4.72 33.31
CA ASN A 428 6.94 -3.92 34.47
C ASN A 428 6.16 -4.35 35.74
N GLU A 429 6.29 -3.63 36.83
CA GLU A 429 5.60 -3.96 38.08
C GLU A 429 4.08 -3.88 37.97
N ALA A 430 3.55 -2.93 37.19
CA ALA A 430 2.12 -2.61 37.10
C ALA A 430 1.40 -3.24 35.91
N ASP A 431 2.11 -3.48 34.80
CA ASP A 431 1.46 -3.84 33.54
C ASP A 431 2.35 -4.65 32.59
N PHE A 432 1.71 -5.15 31.53
CA PHE A 432 2.31 -5.69 30.33
C PHE A 432 2.06 -4.71 29.18
N THR A 433 3.13 -4.26 28.52
CA THR A 433 3.05 -3.43 27.33
C THR A 433 3.31 -4.28 26.10
N LEU A 434 2.32 -4.36 25.21
CA LEU A 434 2.43 -4.99 23.91
C LEU A 434 2.75 -3.92 22.87
N THR A 435 3.76 -4.15 22.04
CA THR A 435 4.14 -3.25 20.95
C THR A 435 4.13 -4.01 19.66
N ALA A 436 3.32 -3.57 18.71
CA ALA A 436 3.18 -4.14 17.37
C ALA A 436 3.84 -3.23 16.34
N GLY A 437 4.62 -3.81 15.43
CA GLY A 437 5.24 -3.13 14.29
C GLY A 437 5.10 -3.99 13.03
N ARG A 438 5.48 -3.47 11.94
CA ARG A 438 5.46 -3.93 10.55
C ARG A 438 4.36 -3.22 9.74
N TYR A 439 4.81 -2.45 8.77
CA TYR A 439 3.94 -1.80 7.78
C TYR A 439 4.36 -2.28 6.39
N GLY A 440 3.61 -3.26 5.84
CA GLY A 440 3.90 -3.95 4.60
C GLY A 440 4.30 -5.42 4.80
N HIS A 441 4.94 -6.02 3.80
CA HIS A 441 5.25 -7.47 3.80
C HIS A 441 6.52 -7.83 4.57
N GLY A 442 7.38 -6.87 4.92
CA GLY A 442 8.61 -7.09 5.70
C GLY A 442 9.77 -7.77 4.93
N VAL A 443 9.61 -8.13 3.67
CA VAL A 443 10.65 -8.79 2.85
C VAL A 443 11.63 -7.78 2.31
N GLY A 444 12.93 -8.06 2.40
CA GLY A 444 14.00 -7.21 1.87
C GLY A 444 14.21 -5.94 2.70
N MET A 445 14.39 -4.79 2.05
CA MET A 445 14.76 -3.57 2.73
C MET A 445 13.57 -2.92 3.45
N SER A 446 13.73 -2.63 4.77
CA SER A 446 12.87 -1.70 5.47
C SER A 446 13.28 -0.26 5.14
N GLN A 447 12.32 0.56 4.67
CA GLN A 447 12.56 1.97 4.39
C GLN A 447 12.89 2.74 5.68
N ARG A 448 12.18 2.46 6.79
CA ARG A 448 12.45 3.05 8.10
C ARG A 448 13.76 2.57 8.71
N GLY A 449 14.08 1.29 8.58
CA GLY A 449 15.38 0.76 8.99
C GLY A 449 16.54 1.36 8.19
N ALA A 450 16.40 1.51 6.87
CA ALA A 450 17.38 2.17 6.01
C ALA A 450 17.57 3.65 6.38
N GLN A 451 16.46 4.37 6.66
CA GLN A 451 16.50 5.75 7.14
C GLN A 451 17.35 5.86 8.41
N HIS A 452 17.08 5.02 9.41
CA HIS A 452 17.77 5.08 10.71
C HIS A 452 19.23 4.61 10.62
N GLN A 453 19.53 3.59 9.81
CA GLN A 453 20.91 3.20 9.51
C GLN A 453 21.71 4.34 8.89
N ALA A 454 21.11 5.13 7.99
CA ALA A 454 21.78 6.25 7.36
C ALA A 454 21.91 7.45 8.30
N SER A 455 20.85 7.81 9.07
CA SER A 455 20.84 8.98 9.94
C SER A 455 21.69 8.76 11.19
N GLU A 456 21.42 7.72 11.99
CA GLU A 456 22.08 7.47 13.27
C GLU A 456 23.29 6.53 13.13
N GLY A 457 23.13 5.47 12.33
CA GLY A 457 24.21 4.52 12.06
C GLY A 457 25.32 5.07 11.17
N LYS A 458 25.12 6.23 10.51
CA LYS A 458 26.04 6.84 9.52
C LYS A 458 26.49 5.88 8.42
N LYS A 459 25.67 4.86 8.14
CA LYS A 459 25.97 3.83 7.16
C LYS A 459 25.80 4.32 5.73
N LYS A 460 26.66 3.83 4.86
CA LYS A 460 26.55 4.04 3.42
C LYS A 460 25.51 3.11 2.80
N TYR A 461 24.92 3.52 1.67
CA TYR A 461 23.92 2.72 0.96
C TYR A 461 24.40 1.29 0.66
N THR A 462 25.69 1.08 0.43
CA THR A 462 26.27 -0.25 0.19
C THR A 462 26.20 -1.15 1.43
N GLU A 463 26.37 -0.57 2.64
CA GLU A 463 26.28 -1.30 3.90
C GLU A 463 24.80 -1.59 4.24
N ILE A 464 23.92 -0.63 3.96
CA ILE A 464 22.47 -0.79 4.12
C ILE A 464 21.97 -1.93 3.22
N LEU A 465 22.33 -1.92 1.95
CA LEU A 465 21.96 -2.98 1.01
C LEU A 465 22.53 -4.34 1.42
N ALA A 466 23.78 -4.40 1.90
CA ALA A 466 24.39 -5.63 2.37
C ALA A 466 23.69 -6.21 3.62
N PHE A 467 23.12 -5.36 4.45
CA PHE A 467 22.34 -5.77 5.62
C PHE A 467 21.04 -6.46 5.21
N TYR A 468 20.28 -5.85 4.27
CA TYR A 468 18.96 -6.37 3.87
C TYR A 468 19.01 -7.48 2.82
N TYR A 469 20.10 -7.56 2.04
CA TYR A 469 20.29 -8.57 1.00
C TYR A 469 21.66 -9.26 1.17
N PRO A 470 21.84 -10.03 2.26
CA PRO A 470 23.11 -10.67 2.56
C PRO A 470 23.53 -11.60 1.43
N GLY A 471 24.75 -11.41 0.93
CA GLY A 471 25.30 -12.19 -0.18
C GLY A 471 24.93 -11.71 -1.59
N ALA A 472 24.00 -10.78 -1.75
CA ALA A 472 23.79 -10.08 -3.01
C ALA A 472 25.00 -9.19 -3.33
N LYS A 473 25.28 -9.01 -4.62
CA LYS A 473 26.39 -8.20 -5.11
C LYS A 473 25.86 -6.99 -5.86
N LEU A 474 26.38 -5.82 -5.51
CA LEU A 474 26.13 -4.60 -6.24
C LEU A 474 26.96 -4.63 -7.55
N LYS A 475 26.29 -4.47 -8.69
CA LYS A 475 26.91 -4.48 -10.02
C LYS A 475 26.32 -3.38 -10.89
N ARG A 476 27.08 -2.95 -11.90
CA ARG A 476 26.53 -2.13 -12.97
C ARG A 476 25.76 -3.01 -13.96
N TYR A 477 24.54 -2.64 -14.27
CA TYR A 477 23.69 -3.35 -15.23
C TYR A 477 24.23 -3.17 -16.66
N SER A 478 24.53 -4.27 -17.33
CA SER A 478 25.05 -4.29 -18.72
C SER A 478 23.98 -4.64 -19.77
N GLY A 479 22.75 -4.89 -19.35
CA GLY A 479 21.70 -5.40 -20.23
C GLY A 479 21.72 -6.92 -20.44
N GLU A 480 22.76 -7.62 -19.95
CA GLU A 480 22.98 -9.06 -20.20
C GLU A 480 22.48 -9.98 -19.05
N ALA A 481 22.19 -9.43 -17.87
CA ALA A 481 21.71 -10.22 -16.75
C ALA A 481 20.23 -10.61 -16.97
N ALA A 482 19.96 -11.86 -17.32
CA ALA A 482 18.60 -12.37 -17.35
C ALA A 482 17.98 -12.28 -15.94
N PRO A 483 16.72 -11.86 -15.79
CA PRO A 483 16.02 -11.92 -14.51
C PRO A 483 15.95 -13.37 -14.03
N LEU A 484 16.00 -13.56 -12.71
CA LEU A 484 15.62 -14.84 -12.12
C LEU A 484 14.17 -15.12 -12.51
N PRO A 485 13.78 -16.40 -12.75
CA PRO A 485 12.38 -16.72 -12.86
C PRO A 485 11.70 -16.20 -11.58
N THR A 486 10.80 -15.25 -11.74
CA THR A 486 9.85 -14.90 -10.68
C THR A 486 9.12 -16.18 -10.30
N PRO A 487 8.89 -16.45 -9.01
CA PRO A 487 7.93 -17.48 -8.63
C PRO A 487 6.67 -17.23 -9.47
N ASP A 488 6.18 -18.26 -10.15
CA ASP A 488 4.92 -18.13 -10.90
C ASP A 488 3.92 -17.41 -9.99
N PRO A 489 3.29 -16.32 -10.45
CA PRO A 489 2.23 -15.70 -9.68
C PRO A 489 1.25 -16.83 -9.38
N VAL A 490 1.10 -17.13 -8.10
CA VAL A 490 0.12 -18.13 -7.66
C VAL A 490 -1.17 -17.80 -8.38
N LEU A 491 -1.72 -18.76 -9.11
CA LEU A 491 -3.07 -18.72 -9.68
C LEU A 491 -4.06 -18.37 -8.54
N GLY A 492 -4.25 -17.10 -8.31
CA GLY A 492 -4.96 -16.49 -7.18
C GLY A 492 -4.76 -14.98 -7.14
N ASN A 493 -3.60 -14.50 -7.68
CA ASN A 493 -3.37 -13.10 -8.03
C ASN A 493 -3.12 -12.97 -9.54
N THR A 494 -3.89 -13.68 -10.37
CA THR A 494 -4.23 -13.07 -11.64
C THR A 494 -4.69 -11.66 -11.25
N PRO A 495 -4.14 -10.56 -11.84
CA PRO A 495 -4.80 -9.27 -11.72
C PRO A 495 -6.27 -9.61 -11.99
N GLY A 496 -7.10 -9.59 -10.95
CA GLY A 496 -8.52 -9.81 -11.12
C GLY A 496 -8.92 -8.88 -12.23
N PRO A 497 -9.89 -9.21 -13.10
CA PRO A 497 -10.23 -8.38 -14.23
C PRO A 497 -10.15 -6.96 -13.73
N MET A 498 -9.27 -6.17 -14.37
CA MET A 498 -8.96 -4.79 -13.98
C MET A 498 -10.26 -4.20 -13.46
N PRO A 499 -10.35 -3.73 -12.21
CA PRO A 499 -11.63 -3.32 -11.68
C PRO A 499 -12.21 -2.41 -12.74
N THR A 500 -13.28 -2.87 -13.36
CA THR A 500 -14.02 -2.12 -14.38
C THR A 500 -14.14 -0.77 -13.76
N ALA A 501 -13.63 0.29 -14.41
CA ALA A 501 -13.58 1.63 -13.85
C ALA A 501 -14.93 1.86 -13.18
N THR A 502 -14.96 1.63 -11.87
CA THR A 502 -16.20 1.81 -11.13
C THR A 502 -16.42 3.29 -11.29
N PRO A 503 -17.51 3.74 -11.90
CA PRO A 503 -17.74 5.15 -12.09
C PRO A 503 -17.46 5.77 -10.74
N ARG A 504 -16.64 6.84 -10.72
CA ARG A 504 -16.40 7.65 -9.51
C ARG A 504 -17.75 7.79 -8.85
N PRO A 505 -17.96 7.33 -7.61
CA PRO A 505 -19.28 7.35 -7.02
C PRO A 505 -19.80 8.75 -7.20
N THR A 506 -20.82 8.91 -8.02
CA THR A 506 -21.54 10.17 -8.12
C THR A 506 -21.98 10.41 -6.69
N LEU A 507 -21.60 11.52 -6.10
CA LEU A 507 -22.09 11.94 -4.80
C LEU A 507 -23.59 11.69 -4.84
N MET A 508 -24.09 10.71 -4.08
CA MET A 508 -25.51 10.38 -4.11
C MET A 508 -26.26 11.66 -3.75
N PRO A 509 -27.16 12.16 -4.60
CA PRO A 509 -28.08 13.16 -4.13
C PRO A 509 -28.84 12.51 -2.97
N VAL A 510 -28.86 13.17 -1.81
CA VAL A 510 -29.56 12.75 -0.61
C VAL A 510 -31.06 12.73 -0.89
N THR A 511 -31.55 11.64 -1.48
CA THR A 511 -32.98 11.43 -1.75
C THR A 511 -33.54 10.23 -0.98
N GLU A 512 -32.68 9.42 -0.34
CA GLU A 512 -33.15 8.38 0.56
C GLU A 512 -33.38 8.96 1.96
N THR A 513 -34.59 8.75 2.50
CA THR A 513 -34.88 9.06 3.90
C THR A 513 -34.03 8.16 4.79
N VAL A 514 -33.21 8.81 5.64
CA VAL A 514 -32.40 8.09 6.63
C VAL A 514 -33.37 7.40 7.60
N PRO A 515 -33.27 6.07 7.83
CA PRO A 515 -34.14 5.36 8.77
C PRO A 515 -34.08 5.96 10.18
N GLU A 516 -35.12 5.81 10.96
CA GLU A 516 -35.15 6.25 12.36
C GLU A 516 -34.04 5.56 13.16
N GLY A 517 -33.17 6.32 13.83
CA GLY A 517 -31.99 5.83 14.56
C GLY A 517 -30.73 5.70 13.75
N ALA A 518 -30.80 5.76 12.42
CA ALA A 518 -29.63 5.77 11.54
C ALA A 518 -29.08 7.19 11.29
N TRP A 519 -27.86 7.31 10.78
CA TRP A 519 -27.24 8.60 10.50
C TRP A 519 -26.33 8.54 9.27
N MET A 520 -26.11 9.70 8.66
CA MET A 520 -25.22 9.81 7.50
C MET A 520 -23.76 9.93 7.93
N ALA A 521 -22.89 9.25 7.21
CA ALA A 521 -21.44 9.34 7.39
C ALA A 521 -20.71 9.47 6.05
N THR A 522 -19.50 9.99 6.14
CA THR A 522 -18.53 10.05 5.05
C THR A 522 -17.28 9.27 5.44
N VAL A 523 -16.69 8.56 4.50
CA VAL A 523 -15.38 7.91 4.69
C VAL A 523 -14.30 8.98 4.66
N GLU A 524 -13.59 9.23 5.79
CA GLU A 524 -12.62 10.34 5.87
C GLU A 524 -11.22 9.91 6.34
N ASN A 525 -11.11 9.06 7.32
CA ASN A 525 -9.83 8.75 7.97
C ASN A 525 -9.05 7.67 7.22
N ILE A 526 -8.92 7.82 5.91
CA ILE A 526 -8.06 6.99 5.03
C ILE A 526 -7.26 7.92 4.11
N ASP A 527 -6.12 7.43 3.62
CA ASP A 527 -5.34 8.16 2.62
C ASP A 527 -6.14 8.30 1.32
N ASP A 528 -5.85 9.35 0.55
CA ASP A 528 -6.57 9.67 -0.70
C ASP A 528 -6.56 8.53 -1.72
N ASP A 529 -5.55 7.68 -1.67
CA ASP A 529 -5.34 6.53 -2.53
C ASP A 529 -5.76 5.18 -1.92
N SER A 530 -6.23 5.20 -0.67
CA SER A 530 -6.66 4.01 0.06
C SER A 530 -8.14 3.73 -0.10
N THR A 531 -8.57 2.53 0.26
CA THR A 531 -9.98 2.15 0.27
C THR A 531 -10.35 1.49 1.59
N LEU A 532 -11.52 1.81 2.11
CA LEU A 532 -12.10 1.13 3.26
C LEU A 532 -12.87 -0.11 2.79
N ASN A 533 -12.58 -1.27 3.36
CA ASN A 533 -13.27 -2.51 3.01
C ASN A 533 -14.64 -2.60 3.71
N LEU A 534 -15.71 -2.67 2.92
CA LEU A 534 -17.06 -3.06 3.39
C LEU A 534 -17.10 -4.60 3.46
N ARG A 535 -17.42 -5.17 4.61
CA ARG A 535 -17.30 -6.60 4.87
C ARG A 535 -18.64 -7.25 5.21
N GLU A 536 -18.74 -8.55 4.97
CA GLU A 536 -19.94 -9.35 5.23
C GLU A 536 -20.24 -9.51 6.74
N LYS A 537 -19.20 -9.50 7.58
CA LYS A 537 -19.28 -9.61 9.03
C LYS A 537 -18.36 -8.59 9.68
N PRO A 538 -18.60 -8.16 10.94
CA PRO A 538 -17.78 -7.19 11.65
C PRO A 538 -16.44 -7.81 12.12
N SER A 539 -15.60 -8.21 11.18
CA SER A 539 -14.28 -8.82 11.40
C SER A 539 -13.37 -8.52 10.23
N ALA A 540 -12.09 -8.23 10.53
CA ALA A 540 -11.07 -7.93 9.53
C ALA A 540 -10.79 -9.11 8.57
N GLY A 541 -10.97 -10.35 9.03
CA GLY A 541 -10.85 -11.57 8.21
C GLY A 541 -12.09 -11.93 7.39
N SER A 542 -13.20 -11.19 7.54
CA SER A 542 -14.44 -11.48 6.81
C SER A 542 -14.34 -11.10 5.33
N LYS A 543 -15.15 -11.78 4.52
CA LYS A 543 -15.25 -11.52 3.08
C LYS A 543 -15.52 -10.03 2.80
N VAL A 544 -14.71 -9.45 1.91
CA VAL A 544 -14.93 -8.08 1.42
C VAL A 544 -16.05 -8.10 0.39
N LEU A 545 -17.10 -7.34 0.67
CA LEU A 545 -18.26 -7.17 -0.22
C LEU A 545 -18.00 -6.06 -1.24
N ARG A 546 -17.38 -4.96 -0.79
CA ARG A 546 -17.08 -3.78 -1.60
C ARG A 546 -15.92 -2.99 -1.01
N ARG A 547 -15.24 -2.19 -1.82
CA ARG A 547 -14.29 -1.17 -1.39
C ARG A 547 -14.96 0.19 -1.44
N LEU A 548 -14.82 0.97 -0.38
CA LEU A 548 -15.35 2.32 -0.25
C LEU A 548 -14.18 3.32 -0.38
N TYR A 549 -14.44 4.45 -1.01
CA TYR A 549 -13.44 5.47 -1.27
C TYR A 549 -13.59 6.63 -0.30
N LYS A 550 -12.51 7.39 -0.09
CA LYS A 550 -12.56 8.63 0.69
C LYS A 550 -13.64 9.57 0.14
N HIS A 551 -14.30 10.28 1.02
CA HIS A 551 -15.46 11.15 0.75
C HIS A 551 -16.72 10.43 0.23
N GLN A 552 -16.76 9.10 0.25
CA GLN A 552 -17.97 8.36 -0.09
C GLN A 552 -18.99 8.45 1.05
N HIS A 553 -20.23 8.86 0.71
CA HIS A 553 -21.34 8.90 1.65
C HIS A 553 -21.94 7.51 1.85
N LEU A 554 -22.38 7.24 3.07
CA LEU A 554 -23.07 6.01 3.45
C LEU A 554 -24.00 6.28 4.64
N ILE A 555 -24.95 5.38 4.87
CA ILE A 555 -25.86 5.44 6.01
C ILE A 555 -25.37 4.44 7.05
N VAL A 556 -25.07 4.89 8.26
CA VAL A 556 -24.81 4.03 9.41
C VAL A 556 -26.15 3.62 10.00
N LEU A 557 -26.42 2.32 9.98
CA LEU A 557 -27.69 1.75 10.41
C LEU A 557 -27.71 1.49 11.92
N GLU A 558 -26.64 0.93 12.44
CA GLU A 558 -26.50 0.54 13.84
C GLU A 558 -25.03 0.26 14.20
N GLU A 559 -24.71 0.29 15.48
CA GLU A 559 -23.44 -0.24 15.98
C GLU A 559 -23.48 -1.77 15.94
N ALA A 560 -22.38 -2.40 15.53
CA ALA A 560 -22.27 -3.83 15.53
C ALA A 560 -22.04 -4.36 16.95
N GLU A 561 -22.40 -5.63 17.21
CA GLU A 561 -22.07 -6.31 18.47
C GLU A 561 -20.55 -6.33 18.76
N VAL A 562 -19.72 -6.22 17.72
CA VAL A 562 -18.27 -6.10 17.83
C VAL A 562 -17.88 -4.63 17.93
N THR A 563 -17.34 -4.24 19.08
CA THR A 563 -16.91 -2.87 19.37
C THR A 563 -16.01 -2.31 18.27
N GLY A 564 -16.31 -1.08 17.83
CA GLY A 564 -15.54 -0.39 16.78
C GLY A 564 -16.00 -0.69 15.37
N TRP A 565 -16.98 -1.58 15.16
CA TRP A 565 -17.62 -1.83 13.88
C TRP A 565 -19.02 -1.27 13.85
N VAL A 566 -19.43 -0.81 12.67
CA VAL A 566 -20.79 -0.34 12.41
C VAL A 566 -21.36 -1.02 11.18
N ARG A 567 -22.66 -1.31 11.21
CA ARG A 567 -23.38 -1.76 10.04
C ARG A 567 -23.77 -0.57 9.21
N VAL A 568 -23.44 -0.62 7.93
CA VAL A 568 -23.68 0.49 7.02
C VAL A 568 -24.42 0.03 5.77
N LYS A 569 -25.15 0.96 5.19
CA LYS A 569 -25.81 0.80 3.89
C LYS A 569 -25.15 1.75 2.89
N THR A 570 -24.81 1.21 1.73
CA THR A 570 -24.39 1.95 0.55
C THR A 570 -25.52 1.93 -0.49
N ASP A 571 -25.29 2.59 -1.61
CA ASP A 571 -26.17 2.57 -2.78
C ASP A 571 -26.42 1.16 -3.38
N VAL A 572 -25.56 0.19 -3.07
CA VAL A 572 -25.58 -1.14 -3.71
C VAL A 572 -25.81 -2.28 -2.71
N CYS A 573 -25.23 -2.20 -1.51
CA CYS A 573 -25.29 -3.29 -0.54
C CYS A 573 -25.11 -2.81 0.89
N GLU A 574 -25.46 -3.67 1.84
CA GLU A 574 -25.20 -3.48 3.27
C GLU A 574 -24.03 -4.35 3.72
N GLY A 575 -23.32 -3.93 4.75
CA GLY A 575 -22.21 -4.67 5.34
C GLY A 575 -21.63 -3.92 6.54
N TYR A 576 -20.42 -4.29 6.94
CA TYR A 576 -19.77 -3.77 8.13
C TYR A 576 -18.47 -3.05 7.77
N VAL A 577 -18.25 -1.90 8.41
CA VAL A 577 -17.00 -1.14 8.35
C VAL A 577 -16.57 -0.72 9.75
N MET A 578 -15.30 -0.37 9.89
CA MET A 578 -14.79 0.18 11.14
C MET A 578 -15.23 1.64 11.29
N ALA A 579 -15.85 1.97 12.42
CA ALA A 579 -16.35 3.30 12.73
C ALA A 579 -15.26 4.39 12.73
N SER A 580 -14.02 4.01 13.08
CA SER A 580 -12.87 4.94 13.12
C SER A 580 -12.53 5.59 11.78
N PHE A 581 -12.99 5.00 10.67
CA PHE A 581 -12.78 5.54 9.32
C PHE A 581 -13.94 6.43 8.84
N LEU A 582 -14.94 6.63 9.67
CA LEU A 582 -16.12 7.40 9.33
C LEU A 582 -16.17 8.73 10.07
N GLN A 583 -16.61 9.76 9.38
CA GLN A 583 -16.99 11.04 9.96
C GLN A 583 -18.50 11.22 9.79
N LYS A 584 -19.19 11.52 10.90
CA LYS A 584 -20.62 11.82 10.86
C LYS A 584 -20.85 13.10 10.08
N THR A 585 -21.76 13.04 9.10
CA THR A 585 -22.22 14.22 8.36
C THR A 585 -23.44 14.81 9.07
N GLU A 586 -23.49 16.13 9.21
CA GLU A 586 -24.62 16.87 9.80
C GLU A 586 -25.89 16.74 8.97
#